data_eaa9ce6c0c6ddb09ab9c0cb92d9ccd0d
#
_entry.id   eaa9ce6c0c6ddb09ab9c0cb92d9ccd0d
#
_cell.length_a   1.000
_cell.length_b   1.000
_cell.length_c   1.000
_cell.angle_alpha   90.00
_cell.angle_beta   90.00
_cell.angle_gamma   90.00
#
_symmetry.space_group_name_H-M   'P 1'
#
loop_
_entity.id
_entity.type
_entity.pdbx_description
1 polymer ?
#
loop_
_entity_poly.entity_id
_entity_poly.type
_entity_poly.pdbx_seq_one_letter_code
_entity_poly.pdbx_strand_id
1 'polypeptide(L)'
;MIRLYTQKDIEKMYGASEILCQTHLAIREIIRSGISTKFLDDFANKFIKYKNARPAQLGYQGFPYTLCISVNDEICHGFPSDYILKEGDVVSIDNVIDYKGGLADSCWTYKIGKLSEENEKLVDVNLKALYKGIEAAKVGNRIGDIGYAIQKYVEGENGFSVIRDFIGHGIGKQMHEDPQVPHYGKKGFGPRIEENMVFTIEPMIAVGDWKSKMDKNGWTARTMDGSVCSQFEHQLVIRKDGAEIITDQDKFSLTEEDKKFIKSYK
;
A
#
# COMPACT_ATOMS: atom_id res chain seq x y z
N MET A 1 -3.21 -19.88 -10.79
CA MET A 1 -4.66 -20.18 -10.60
C MET A 1 -5.17 -19.34 -9.44
N ILE A 2 -6.24 -18.59 -9.64
CA ILE A 2 -6.85 -17.75 -8.60
C ILE A 2 -7.39 -18.63 -7.48
N ARG A 3 -7.06 -18.26 -6.24
CA ARG A 3 -7.43 -19.01 -5.03
C ARG A 3 -8.65 -18.38 -4.37
N LEU A 4 -9.59 -19.22 -3.91
CA LEU A 4 -10.65 -18.81 -3.00
C LEU A 4 -10.27 -19.27 -1.59
N TYR A 5 -10.31 -18.37 -0.64
CA TYR A 5 -9.84 -18.60 0.73
C TYR A 5 -10.97 -19.07 1.64
N THR A 6 -10.64 -19.98 2.58
CA THR A 6 -11.58 -20.39 3.62
C THR A 6 -11.72 -19.29 4.67
N GLN A 7 -12.83 -19.28 5.41
CA GLN A 7 -13.03 -18.36 6.53
C GLN A 7 -11.87 -18.43 7.55
N LYS A 8 -11.34 -19.63 7.80
CA LYS A 8 -10.20 -19.85 8.70
C LYS A 8 -8.90 -19.21 8.20
N ASP A 9 -8.66 -19.21 6.89
CA ASP A 9 -7.50 -18.52 6.30
C ASP A 9 -7.67 -17.00 6.42
N ILE A 10 -8.88 -16.50 6.15
CA ILE A 10 -9.20 -15.07 6.24
C ILE A 10 -9.07 -14.55 7.68
N GLU A 11 -9.48 -15.34 8.69
CA GLU A 11 -9.31 -14.99 10.11
C GLU A 11 -7.83 -14.77 10.49
N LYS A 12 -6.91 -15.54 9.91
CA LYS A 12 -5.47 -15.31 10.12
C LYS A 12 -5.01 -13.99 9.50
N MET A 13 -5.54 -13.64 8.33
CA MET A 13 -5.23 -12.37 7.67
C MET A 13 -5.72 -11.18 8.49
N TYR A 14 -6.90 -11.28 9.14
CA TYR A 14 -7.35 -10.24 10.08
C TYR A 14 -6.39 -10.03 11.24
N GLY A 15 -5.85 -11.12 11.80
CA GLY A 15 -4.86 -11.01 12.88
C GLY A 15 -3.56 -10.31 12.45
N ALA A 16 -3.12 -10.53 11.21
CA ALA A 16 -1.98 -9.81 10.63
C ALA A 16 -2.34 -8.35 10.31
N SER A 17 -3.55 -8.10 9.78
CA SER A 17 -4.06 -6.76 9.44
C SER A 17 -4.15 -5.85 10.66
N GLU A 18 -4.55 -6.35 11.81
CA GLU A 18 -4.57 -5.57 13.05
C GLU A 18 -3.19 -5.01 13.37
N ILE A 19 -2.15 -5.87 13.35
CA ILE A 19 -0.78 -5.47 13.64
C ILE A 19 -0.25 -4.51 12.56
N LEU A 20 -0.57 -4.76 11.31
CA LEU A 20 -0.20 -3.90 10.19
C LEU A 20 -0.80 -2.51 10.34
N CYS A 21 -2.10 -2.41 10.62
CA CYS A 21 -2.78 -1.13 10.84
C CYS A 21 -2.22 -0.40 12.07
N GLN A 22 -1.96 -1.11 13.17
CA GLN A 22 -1.31 -0.55 14.36
C GLN A 22 0.10 -0.05 14.05
N THR A 23 0.84 -0.71 13.14
CA THR A 23 2.17 -0.25 12.70
C THR A 23 2.05 1.07 11.93
N HIS A 24 1.10 1.21 10.99
CA HIS A 24 0.84 2.47 10.31
C HIS A 24 0.40 3.58 11.26
N LEU A 25 -0.46 3.28 12.25
CA LEU A 25 -0.85 4.22 13.29
C LEU A 25 0.33 4.67 14.14
N ALA A 26 1.24 3.73 14.49
CA ALA A 26 2.45 4.04 15.24
C ALA A 26 3.44 4.90 14.44
N ILE A 27 3.61 4.62 13.14
CA ILE A 27 4.41 5.44 12.22
C ILE A 27 3.83 6.86 12.15
N ARG A 28 2.51 7.02 12.07
CA ARG A 28 1.82 8.32 12.05
C ARG A 28 2.16 9.20 13.25
N GLU A 29 2.39 8.59 14.40
CA GLU A 29 2.76 9.30 15.64
C GLU A 29 4.20 9.85 15.65
N ILE A 30 5.06 9.36 14.76
CA ILE A 30 6.49 9.70 14.78
C ILE A 30 6.99 10.35 13.48
N ILE A 31 6.33 10.09 12.35
CA ILE A 31 6.75 10.61 11.05
C ILE A 31 6.62 12.14 11.00
N ARG A 32 7.72 12.82 10.65
CA ARG A 32 7.78 14.28 10.52
C ARG A 32 9.03 14.72 9.78
N SER A 33 9.11 15.98 9.40
CA SER A 33 10.35 16.60 8.95
C SER A 33 11.47 16.43 9.99
N GLY A 34 12.70 16.23 9.52
CA GLY A 34 13.89 16.09 10.34
C GLY A 34 14.26 14.67 10.77
N ILE A 35 13.47 13.64 10.42
CA ILE A 35 13.84 12.24 10.69
C ILE A 35 14.26 11.53 9.39
N SER A 36 15.09 10.49 9.51
CA SER A 36 15.49 9.70 8.35
C SER A 36 14.48 8.60 8.01
N THR A 37 14.41 8.20 6.75
CA THR A 37 13.59 7.04 6.34
C THR A 37 14.12 5.75 6.98
N LYS A 38 15.44 5.63 7.19
CA LYS A 38 16.03 4.51 7.94
C LYS A 38 15.53 4.44 9.39
N PHE A 39 15.36 5.57 10.07
CA PHE A 39 14.79 5.60 11.42
C PHE A 39 13.38 5.00 11.46
N LEU A 40 12.55 5.30 10.45
CA LEU A 40 11.21 4.74 10.33
C LEU A 40 11.23 3.23 10.13
N ASP A 41 12.14 2.72 9.31
CA ASP A 41 12.33 1.28 9.09
C ASP A 41 12.76 0.55 10.37
N ASP A 42 13.77 1.08 11.06
CA ASP A 42 14.28 0.54 12.33
C ASP A 42 13.19 0.54 13.41
N PHE A 43 12.38 1.61 13.47
CA PHE A 43 11.24 1.70 14.37
C PHE A 43 10.18 0.63 14.05
N ALA A 44 9.76 0.55 12.80
CA ALA A 44 8.73 -0.41 12.37
C ALA A 44 9.17 -1.86 12.63
N ASN A 45 10.44 -2.19 12.33
CA ASN A 45 11.01 -3.51 12.62
C ASN A 45 10.87 -3.88 14.10
N LYS A 46 11.19 -2.95 15.02
CA LYS A 46 11.09 -3.19 16.45
C LYS A 46 9.64 -3.24 16.92
N PHE A 47 8.77 -2.38 16.39
CA PHE A 47 7.35 -2.39 16.74
C PHE A 47 6.65 -3.69 16.30
N ILE A 48 6.89 -4.16 15.07
CA ILE A 48 6.35 -5.41 14.54
C ILE A 48 6.81 -6.59 15.40
N LYS A 49 8.10 -6.65 15.77
CA LYS A 49 8.64 -7.68 16.68
C LYS A 49 8.04 -7.61 18.08
N TYR A 50 7.85 -6.41 18.61
CA TYR A 50 7.17 -6.19 19.88
C TYR A 50 5.73 -6.75 19.86
N LYS A 51 5.03 -6.67 18.72
CA LYS A 51 3.71 -7.28 18.51
C LYS A 51 3.76 -8.79 18.24
N ASN A 52 4.94 -9.45 18.39
CA ASN A 52 5.16 -10.86 18.10
C ASN A 52 4.82 -11.26 16.64
N ALA A 53 4.97 -10.35 15.71
CA ALA A 53 4.82 -10.56 14.29
C ALA A 53 6.17 -10.49 13.55
N ARG A 54 6.16 -10.80 12.26
CA ARG A 54 7.32 -10.79 11.39
C ARG A 54 7.10 -9.83 10.21
N PRO A 55 8.04 -8.90 9.92
CA PRO A 55 8.00 -8.16 8.67
C PRO A 55 8.22 -9.13 7.50
N ALA A 56 7.22 -9.29 6.63
CA ALA A 56 7.26 -10.30 5.59
C ALA A 56 8.09 -9.88 4.37
N GLN A 57 8.26 -8.58 4.14
CA GLN A 57 9.09 -8.02 3.08
C GLN A 57 10.58 -8.26 3.33
N LEU A 58 11.03 -8.24 4.59
CA LEU A 58 12.44 -8.40 4.96
C LEU A 58 12.97 -9.77 4.52
N GLY A 59 13.87 -9.77 3.55
CA GLY A 59 14.46 -10.97 2.94
C GLY A 59 13.64 -11.56 1.79
N TYR A 60 12.43 -11.05 1.51
CA TYR A 60 11.63 -11.53 0.39
C TYR A 60 12.33 -11.20 -0.94
N GLN A 61 12.63 -12.23 -1.71
CA GLN A 61 13.42 -12.13 -2.97
C GLN A 61 14.71 -11.31 -2.86
N GLY A 62 15.29 -11.19 -1.64
CA GLY A 62 16.48 -10.43 -1.36
C GLY A 62 16.26 -8.97 -0.98
N PHE A 63 15.00 -8.51 -0.80
CA PHE A 63 14.70 -7.16 -0.29
C PHE A 63 15.26 -6.98 1.13
N PRO A 64 16.11 -5.97 1.41
CA PRO A 64 16.91 -5.96 2.64
C PRO A 64 16.28 -5.20 3.83
N TYR A 65 15.06 -4.66 3.68
CA TYR A 65 14.41 -3.79 4.68
C TYR A 65 13.06 -4.31 5.16
N THR A 66 12.58 -3.74 6.25
CA THR A 66 11.25 -4.02 6.83
C THR A 66 10.13 -3.37 6.05
N LEU A 67 10.34 -2.13 5.63
CA LEU A 67 9.40 -1.29 4.91
C LEU A 67 9.93 -0.97 3.51
N CYS A 68 9.03 -0.80 2.54
CA CYS A 68 9.32 0.02 1.38
C CYS A 68 8.96 1.47 1.74
N ILE A 69 9.91 2.40 1.61
CA ILE A 69 9.69 3.83 1.87
C ILE A 69 10.04 4.61 0.62
N SER A 70 9.03 5.03 -0.11
CA SER A 70 9.16 5.73 -1.38
C SER A 70 8.89 7.21 -1.19
N VAL A 71 9.85 8.07 -1.57
CA VAL A 71 9.80 9.52 -1.34
C VAL A 71 9.70 10.26 -2.68
N ASN A 72 8.71 11.12 -2.82
CA ASN A 72 8.49 12.03 -3.96
C ASN A 72 8.38 11.30 -5.30
N ASP A 73 9.45 11.27 -6.10
CA ASP A 73 9.50 10.63 -7.43
C ASP A 73 9.69 9.11 -7.39
N GLU A 74 9.89 8.54 -6.20
CA GLU A 74 9.90 7.08 -6.00
C GLU A 74 8.46 6.56 -6.04
N ILE A 75 8.20 5.62 -6.95
CA ILE A 75 6.88 5.04 -7.17
C ILE A 75 6.58 3.99 -6.10
N CYS A 76 7.46 2.99 -5.98
CA CYS A 76 7.36 1.88 -5.03
C CYS A 76 8.72 1.26 -4.76
N HIS A 77 8.78 0.34 -3.79
CA HIS A 77 9.96 -0.42 -3.37
C HIS A 77 11.17 0.46 -3.01
N GLY A 78 10.90 1.69 -2.53
CA GLY A 78 11.94 2.62 -2.09
C GLY A 78 12.74 2.05 -0.91
N PHE A 79 14.07 2.20 -0.96
CA PHE A 79 14.95 1.74 0.11
C PHE A 79 15.03 2.78 1.24
N PRO A 80 14.71 2.39 2.48
CA PRO A 80 15.05 3.19 3.65
C PRO A 80 16.52 3.57 3.66
N SER A 81 16.81 4.84 3.93
CA SER A 81 18.16 5.41 3.84
C SER A 81 18.37 6.54 4.85
N ASP A 82 19.54 7.16 4.83
CA ASP A 82 19.84 8.34 5.63
C ASP A 82 19.17 9.63 5.08
N TYR A 83 18.27 9.51 4.08
CA TYR A 83 17.48 10.64 3.59
C TYR A 83 16.63 11.21 4.73
N ILE A 84 16.85 12.49 5.02
CA ILE A 84 16.11 13.23 6.04
C ILE A 84 14.86 13.83 5.41
N LEU A 85 13.70 13.45 5.91
CA LEU A 85 12.40 13.97 5.47
C LEU A 85 12.32 15.49 5.65
N LYS A 86 11.74 16.19 4.68
CA LYS A 86 11.62 17.64 4.62
C LYS A 86 10.17 18.05 4.50
N GLU A 87 9.88 19.29 4.90
CA GLU A 87 8.59 19.93 4.59
C GLU A 87 8.29 19.85 3.09
N GLY A 88 7.10 19.40 2.75
CA GLY A 88 6.66 19.24 1.37
C GLY A 88 6.89 17.85 0.76
N ASP A 89 7.58 16.95 1.46
CA ASP A 89 7.75 15.57 0.97
C ASP A 89 6.43 14.79 0.99
N VAL A 90 6.23 14.01 -0.06
CA VAL A 90 5.18 12.97 -0.18
C VAL A 90 5.87 11.62 0.05
N VAL A 91 5.43 10.85 1.04
CA VAL A 91 6.11 9.62 1.47
C VAL A 91 5.12 8.46 1.48
N SER A 92 5.27 7.52 0.57
CA SER A 92 4.51 6.28 0.56
C SER A 92 5.27 5.21 1.33
N ILE A 93 4.63 4.63 2.34
CA ILE A 93 5.18 3.57 3.18
C ILE A 93 4.34 2.32 3.00
N ASP A 94 4.98 1.28 2.49
CA ASP A 94 4.39 -0.02 2.23
C ASP A 94 4.95 -1.04 3.22
N ASN A 95 4.06 -1.86 3.77
CA ASN A 95 4.36 -2.78 4.85
C ASN A 95 3.59 -4.09 4.69
N VAL A 96 4.32 -5.21 4.67
CA VAL A 96 3.72 -6.55 4.69
C VAL A 96 4.07 -7.27 5.98
N ILE A 97 3.05 -7.78 6.67
CA ILE A 97 3.22 -8.48 7.95
C ILE A 97 2.77 -9.94 7.84
N ASP A 98 3.59 -10.85 8.40
CA ASP A 98 3.21 -12.23 8.69
C ASP A 98 2.95 -12.36 10.20
N TYR A 99 1.74 -12.77 10.53
CA TYR A 99 1.36 -13.12 11.89
C TYR A 99 0.63 -14.46 11.93
N LYS A 100 1.24 -15.44 12.57
CA LYS A 100 0.68 -16.82 12.73
C LYS A 100 0.26 -17.45 11.41
N GLY A 101 0.98 -17.13 10.32
CA GLY A 101 0.72 -17.65 8.97
C GLY A 101 -0.45 -16.97 8.25
N GLY A 102 -0.90 -15.81 8.71
CA GLY A 102 -1.70 -14.85 7.96
C GLY A 102 -0.80 -13.75 7.41
N LEU A 103 -1.01 -13.34 6.16
CA LEU A 103 -0.34 -12.21 5.53
C LEU A 103 -1.30 -11.03 5.44
N ALA A 104 -0.79 -9.84 5.74
CA ALA A 104 -1.48 -8.58 5.51
C ALA A 104 -0.54 -7.61 4.81
N ASP A 105 -1.09 -6.83 3.88
CA ASP A 105 -0.39 -5.92 2.99
C ASP A 105 -1.12 -4.60 2.87
N SER A 106 -0.45 -3.49 3.07
CA SER A 106 -0.97 -2.16 2.74
C SER A 106 0.09 -1.09 2.63
N CYS A 107 -0.20 -0.10 1.80
CA CYS A 107 0.60 1.09 1.63
C CYS A 107 -0.20 2.34 2.00
N TRP A 108 0.46 3.28 2.67
CA TRP A 108 -0.12 4.56 3.03
C TRP A 108 0.81 5.72 2.70
N THR A 109 0.27 6.76 2.05
CA THR A 109 1.01 7.99 1.76
C THR A 109 0.86 8.99 2.90
N TYR A 110 1.99 9.47 3.41
CA TYR A 110 2.11 10.48 4.45
C TYR A 110 2.54 11.82 3.84
N LYS A 111 1.89 12.89 4.28
CA LYS A 111 2.22 14.28 3.93
C LYS A 111 3.18 14.83 4.98
N ILE A 112 4.37 15.29 4.60
CA ILE A 112 5.33 15.86 5.55
C ILE A 112 5.17 17.36 5.58
N GLY A 113 4.51 17.85 6.64
CA GLY A 113 4.16 19.25 6.76
C GLY A 113 3.22 19.75 5.68
N LYS A 114 3.44 20.96 5.16
CA LYS A 114 2.59 21.56 4.12
C LYS A 114 3.09 21.19 2.72
N LEU A 115 2.23 20.54 1.94
CA LEU A 115 2.52 20.25 0.53
C LEU A 115 2.21 21.44 -0.39
N SER A 116 2.66 21.37 -1.64
CA SER A 116 2.15 22.21 -2.71
C SER A 116 0.69 21.86 -3.02
N GLU A 117 -0.07 22.77 -3.60
CA GLU A 117 -1.47 22.53 -4.00
C GLU A 117 -1.60 21.32 -4.96
N GLU A 118 -0.63 21.17 -5.86
CA GLU A 118 -0.58 20.06 -6.81
C GLU A 118 -0.36 18.71 -6.11
N ASN A 119 0.59 18.64 -5.15
CA ASN A 119 0.86 17.43 -4.38
C ASN A 119 -0.29 17.09 -3.42
N GLU A 120 -0.95 18.10 -2.81
CA GLU A 120 -2.17 17.88 -2.02
C GLU A 120 -3.26 17.25 -2.90
N LYS A 121 -3.50 17.79 -4.08
CA LYS A 121 -4.46 17.26 -5.04
C LYS A 121 -4.09 15.84 -5.48
N LEU A 122 -2.80 15.57 -5.76
CA LEU A 122 -2.32 14.23 -6.12
C LEU A 122 -2.69 13.20 -5.06
N VAL A 123 -2.33 13.47 -3.80
CA VAL A 123 -2.57 12.55 -2.67
C VAL A 123 -4.07 12.32 -2.47
N ASP A 124 -4.88 13.38 -2.51
CA ASP A 124 -6.34 13.27 -2.34
C ASP A 124 -7.02 12.53 -3.49
N VAL A 125 -6.55 12.75 -4.73
CA VAL A 125 -7.06 12.03 -5.91
C VAL A 125 -6.68 10.55 -5.82
N ASN A 126 -5.47 10.22 -5.40
CA ASN A 126 -5.04 8.84 -5.30
C ASN A 126 -5.83 8.05 -4.23
N LEU A 127 -6.04 8.65 -3.07
CA LEU A 127 -6.86 8.03 -2.03
C LEU A 127 -8.30 7.76 -2.53
N LYS A 128 -8.89 8.72 -3.22
CA LYS A 128 -10.22 8.55 -3.83
C LYS A 128 -10.21 7.51 -4.94
N ALA A 129 -9.13 7.43 -5.74
CA ALA A 129 -8.97 6.43 -6.79
C ALA A 129 -8.94 5.01 -6.23
N LEU A 130 -8.26 4.79 -5.10
CA LEU A 130 -8.27 3.52 -4.37
C LEU A 130 -9.72 3.11 -4.04
N TYR A 131 -10.52 3.99 -3.42
CA TYR A 131 -11.90 3.69 -3.08
C TYR A 131 -12.81 3.50 -4.30
N LYS A 132 -12.56 4.19 -5.42
CA LYS A 132 -13.25 3.92 -6.70
C LYS A 132 -12.96 2.50 -7.21
N GLY A 133 -11.73 2.04 -7.08
CA GLY A 133 -11.35 0.66 -7.38
C GLY A 133 -12.06 -0.35 -6.46
N ILE A 134 -12.10 -0.07 -5.16
CA ILE A 134 -12.76 -0.92 -4.16
C ILE A 134 -14.28 -1.01 -4.43
N GLU A 135 -14.93 0.10 -4.74
CA GLU A 135 -16.35 0.13 -5.13
C GLU A 135 -16.66 -0.75 -6.36
N ALA A 136 -15.71 -0.88 -7.28
CA ALA A 136 -15.84 -1.74 -8.46
C ALA A 136 -15.54 -3.23 -8.19
N ALA A 137 -14.89 -3.55 -7.07
CA ALA A 137 -14.52 -4.90 -6.68
C ALA A 137 -15.71 -5.68 -6.10
N LYS A 138 -16.63 -6.10 -6.98
CA LYS A 138 -17.89 -6.79 -6.60
C LYS A 138 -18.00 -8.13 -7.31
N VAL A 139 -18.63 -9.10 -6.64
CA VAL A 139 -18.99 -10.37 -7.26
C VAL A 139 -19.73 -10.15 -8.58
N GLY A 140 -19.29 -10.84 -9.64
CA GLY A 140 -19.85 -10.73 -10.97
C GLY A 140 -19.16 -9.69 -11.87
N ASN A 141 -18.52 -8.67 -11.31
CA ASN A 141 -17.60 -7.80 -12.05
C ASN A 141 -16.31 -8.55 -12.42
N ARG A 142 -15.45 -7.90 -13.17
CA ARG A 142 -14.15 -8.42 -13.59
C ARG A 142 -13.02 -7.53 -13.06
N ILE A 143 -11.83 -8.06 -12.97
CA ILE A 143 -10.64 -7.30 -12.52
C ILE A 143 -10.44 -6.02 -13.35
N GLY A 144 -10.70 -6.07 -14.67
CA GLY A 144 -10.60 -4.88 -15.52
C GLY A 144 -11.63 -3.77 -15.22
N ASP A 145 -12.72 -4.07 -14.51
CA ASP A 145 -13.67 -3.04 -14.04
C ASP A 145 -13.05 -2.17 -12.96
N ILE A 146 -12.18 -2.75 -12.09
CA ILE A 146 -11.40 -2.04 -11.08
C ILE A 146 -10.46 -1.04 -11.75
N GLY A 147 -9.60 -1.54 -12.67
CA GLY A 147 -8.65 -0.69 -13.39
C GLY A 147 -9.33 0.40 -14.21
N TYR A 148 -10.45 0.09 -14.86
CA TYR A 148 -11.24 1.08 -15.60
C TYR A 148 -11.77 2.19 -14.70
N ALA A 149 -12.30 1.86 -13.52
CA ALA A 149 -12.84 2.84 -12.58
C ALA A 149 -11.73 3.79 -12.06
N ILE A 150 -10.57 3.24 -11.69
CA ILE A 150 -9.41 4.00 -11.25
C ILE A 150 -8.91 4.92 -12.37
N GLN A 151 -8.61 4.36 -13.54
CA GLN A 151 -8.05 5.11 -14.68
C GLN A 151 -8.98 6.23 -15.13
N LYS A 152 -10.28 5.96 -15.24
CA LYS A 152 -11.27 6.96 -15.61
C LYS A 152 -11.23 8.15 -14.65
N TYR A 153 -11.18 7.88 -13.35
CA TYR A 153 -11.15 8.91 -12.33
C TYR A 153 -9.82 9.70 -12.34
N VAL A 154 -8.69 9.00 -12.39
CA VAL A 154 -7.35 9.61 -12.33
C VAL A 154 -7.02 10.37 -13.60
N GLU A 155 -7.05 9.69 -14.76
CA GLU A 155 -6.64 10.25 -16.05
C GLU A 155 -7.75 11.08 -16.70
N GLY A 156 -8.99 10.56 -16.69
CA GLY A 156 -10.12 11.18 -17.37
C GLY A 156 -10.71 12.39 -16.67
N GLU A 157 -10.72 12.40 -15.33
CA GLU A 157 -11.40 13.43 -14.54
C GLU A 157 -10.43 14.37 -13.83
N ASN A 158 -9.20 13.94 -13.52
CA ASN A 158 -8.26 14.70 -12.70
C ASN A 158 -6.94 15.06 -13.37
N GLY A 159 -6.59 14.45 -14.52
CA GLY A 159 -5.44 14.82 -15.34
C GLY A 159 -4.09 14.34 -14.79
N PHE A 160 -4.07 13.40 -13.86
CA PHE A 160 -2.87 12.68 -13.40
C PHE A 160 -2.67 11.39 -14.21
N SER A 161 -1.53 10.72 -14.03
CA SER A 161 -1.22 9.48 -14.75
C SER A 161 -1.22 8.28 -13.80
N VAL A 162 -1.86 7.18 -14.23
CA VAL A 162 -1.78 5.88 -13.54
C VAL A 162 -0.50 5.18 -13.99
N ILE A 163 0.38 4.82 -13.04
CA ILE A 163 1.57 3.99 -13.31
C ILE A 163 1.11 2.62 -13.80
N ARG A 164 1.79 2.07 -14.82
CA ARG A 164 1.35 0.86 -15.51
C ARG A 164 2.25 -0.36 -15.31
N ASP A 165 3.48 -0.13 -14.81
CA ASP A 165 4.49 -1.18 -14.64
C ASP A 165 4.32 -1.96 -13.34
N PHE A 166 3.51 -1.44 -12.39
CA PHE A 166 3.21 -2.03 -11.10
C PHE A 166 1.69 -2.15 -10.91
N ILE A 167 1.28 -3.26 -10.31
CA ILE A 167 -0.13 -3.64 -10.23
C ILE A 167 -0.41 -4.34 -8.91
N GLY A 168 -1.67 -4.34 -8.47
CA GLY A 168 -2.13 -5.14 -7.35
C GLY A 168 -2.12 -6.64 -7.65
N HIS A 169 -2.25 -7.44 -6.63
CA HIS A 169 -2.07 -8.89 -6.70
C HIS A 169 -2.94 -9.65 -5.70
N GLY A 170 -3.17 -10.92 -5.97
CA GLY A 170 -3.68 -11.84 -4.96
C GLY A 170 -2.66 -12.03 -3.84
N ILE A 171 -3.15 -12.24 -2.60
CA ILE A 171 -2.31 -12.45 -1.43
C ILE A 171 -2.95 -13.45 -0.48
N GLY A 172 -2.11 -14.23 0.22
CA GLY A 172 -2.59 -15.12 1.29
C GLY A 172 -1.65 -16.24 1.64
N LYS A 173 -1.43 -17.25 0.78
CA LYS A 173 -0.41 -18.27 1.03
C LYS A 173 0.98 -17.78 0.66
N GLN A 174 1.05 -16.91 -0.32
CA GLN A 174 2.24 -16.19 -0.72
C GLN A 174 1.92 -14.69 -0.73
N MET A 175 2.96 -13.87 -0.66
CA MET A 175 2.83 -12.41 -0.73
C MET A 175 2.22 -11.98 -2.08
N HIS A 176 2.67 -12.57 -3.19
CA HIS A 176 2.15 -12.31 -4.52
C HIS A 176 1.55 -13.57 -5.14
N GLU A 177 0.28 -13.52 -5.46
CA GLU A 177 -0.49 -14.58 -6.11
C GLU A 177 -1.38 -14.01 -7.23
N ASP A 178 -2.02 -14.89 -8.01
CA ASP A 178 -3.15 -14.49 -8.86
C ASP A 178 -4.37 -14.05 -8.02
N PRO A 179 -5.18 -13.09 -8.52
CA PRO A 179 -5.07 -12.44 -9.81
C PRO A 179 -4.09 -11.26 -9.81
N GLN A 180 -3.59 -10.90 -10.98
CA GLN A 180 -3.03 -9.57 -11.23
C GLN A 180 -4.16 -8.54 -11.27
N VAL A 181 -3.99 -7.39 -10.62
CA VAL A 181 -5.00 -6.32 -10.47
C VAL A 181 -4.47 -5.00 -11.03
N PRO A 182 -4.44 -4.81 -12.37
CA PRO A 182 -4.03 -3.54 -12.95
C PRO A 182 -4.96 -2.39 -12.54
N HIS A 183 -4.39 -1.21 -12.33
CA HIS A 183 -5.12 0.01 -11.99
C HIS A 183 -5.55 0.81 -13.23
N TYR A 184 -5.44 0.21 -14.40
CA TYR A 184 -5.88 0.70 -15.71
C TYR A 184 -6.47 -0.46 -16.52
N GLY A 185 -7.23 -0.15 -17.57
CA GLY A 185 -7.74 -1.20 -18.44
C GLY A 185 -9.12 -0.96 -19.01
N LYS A 186 -9.75 -2.04 -19.44
CA LYS A 186 -11.06 -2.02 -20.12
C LYS A 186 -12.14 -2.63 -19.24
N LYS A 187 -13.28 -1.95 -19.16
CA LYS A 187 -14.48 -2.46 -18.50
C LYS A 187 -14.87 -3.83 -19.06
N GLY A 188 -15.22 -4.76 -18.17
CA GLY A 188 -15.65 -6.11 -18.52
C GLY A 188 -14.52 -7.06 -18.95
N PHE A 189 -13.24 -6.71 -18.73
CA PHE A 189 -12.09 -7.53 -19.12
C PHE A 189 -11.45 -8.25 -17.93
N GLY A 190 -10.71 -9.32 -18.21
CA GLY A 190 -9.99 -10.09 -17.18
C GLY A 190 -10.83 -11.11 -16.41
N PRO A 191 -10.26 -11.73 -15.38
CA PRO A 191 -10.93 -12.72 -14.55
C PRO A 191 -12.21 -12.18 -13.90
N ARG A 192 -13.19 -13.04 -13.68
CA ARG A 192 -14.36 -12.71 -12.85
C ARG A 192 -13.96 -12.59 -11.39
N ILE A 193 -14.58 -11.63 -10.72
CA ILE A 193 -14.45 -11.47 -9.27
C ILE A 193 -15.45 -12.41 -8.59
N GLU A 194 -14.94 -13.25 -7.71
CA GLU A 194 -15.71 -14.27 -7.01
C GLU A 194 -15.60 -14.08 -5.49
N GLU A 195 -16.61 -14.54 -4.77
CA GLU A 195 -16.63 -14.51 -3.31
C GLU A 195 -15.43 -15.28 -2.72
N ASN A 196 -14.85 -14.76 -1.65
CA ASN A 196 -13.65 -15.28 -0.98
C ASN A 196 -12.33 -15.18 -1.78
N MET A 197 -12.29 -14.42 -2.87
CA MET A 197 -11.02 -13.91 -3.38
C MET A 197 -10.43 -12.93 -2.39
N VAL A 198 -9.09 -12.94 -2.27
CA VAL A 198 -8.31 -11.97 -1.49
C VAL A 198 -7.24 -11.39 -2.40
N PHE A 199 -7.21 -10.07 -2.52
CA PHE A 199 -6.23 -9.36 -3.35
C PHE A 199 -6.05 -7.90 -2.88
N THR A 200 -4.98 -7.26 -3.37
CA THR A 200 -4.70 -5.85 -3.13
C THR A 200 -5.27 -4.98 -4.25
N ILE A 201 -5.62 -3.75 -3.90
CA ILE A 201 -5.81 -2.63 -4.83
C ILE A 201 -4.88 -1.53 -4.33
N GLU A 202 -3.95 -1.10 -5.19
CA GLU A 202 -2.80 -0.27 -4.79
C GLU A 202 -2.42 0.77 -5.86
N PRO A 203 -3.34 1.64 -6.28
CA PRO A 203 -3.04 2.59 -7.34
C PRO A 203 -1.84 3.46 -7.00
N MET A 204 -0.87 3.46 -7.90
CA MET A 204 0.25 4.39 -7.94
C MET A 204 -0.05 5.42 -9.01
N ILE A 205 -0.11 6.70 -8.62
CA ILE A 205 -0.40 7.79 -9.57
C ILE A 205 0.68 8.86 -9.50
N ALA A 206 1.00 9.47 -10.65
CA ALA A 206 2.02 10.49 -10.79
C ALA A 206 1.43 11.80 -11.32
N VAL A 207 2.05 12.92 -10.95
CA VAL A 207 1.74 14.24 -11.50
C VAL A 207 2.03 14.30 -13.00
N GLY A 208 3.12 13.69 -13.44
CA GLY A 208 3.58 13.70 -14.83
C GLY A 208 3.21 12.45 -15.63
N ASP A 209 4.20 11.89 -16.37
CA ASP A 209 4.01 10.71 -17.21
C ASP A 209 3.94 9.42 -16.35
N TRP A 210 3.25 8.42 -16.87
CA TRP A 210 3.10 7.10 -16.25
C TRP A 210 4.35 6.21 -16.31
N LYS A 211 5.35 6.55 -17.12
CA LYS A 211 6.53 5.73 -17.35
C LYS A 211 7.45 5.70 -16.13
N SER A 212 7.99 4.52 -15.88
CA SER A 212 8.94 4.29 -14.80
C SER A 212 10.35 3.98 -15.28
N LYS A 213 11.30 4.10 -14.38
CA LYS A 213 12.66 3.62 -14.49
C LYS A 213 13.08 2.97 -13.17
N MET A 214 13.95 1.95 -13.27
CA MET A 214 14.49 1.27 -12.10
C MET A 214 15.80 1.90 -11.65
N ASP A 215 15.96 2.12 -10.34
CA ASP A 215 17.22 2.57 -9.76
C ASP A 215 18.30 1.48 -9.81
N LYS A 216 19.57 1.90 -9.62
CA LYS A 216 20.72 0.99 -9.62
C LYS A 216 20.67 -0.08 -8.53
N ASN A 217 19.90 0.11 -7.48
CA ASN A 217 19.69 -0.89 -6.42
C ASN A 217 18.83 -2.09 -6.87
N GLY A 218 18.22 -2.02 -8.07
CA GLY A 218 17.43 -3.10 -8.66
C GLY A 218 16.03 -3.27 -8.07
N TRP A 219 15.60 -2.36 -7.16
CA TRP A 219 14.32 -2.42 -6.48
C TRP A 219 13.50 -1.15 -6.63
N THR A 220 14.08 0.00 -6.27
CA THR A 220 13.36 1.27 -6.27
C THR A 220 12.94 1.68 -7.66
N ALA A 221 11.66 1.77 -7.90
CA ALA A 221 11.10 2.34 -9.12
C ALA A 221 10.88 3.84 -8.96
N ARG A 222 11.22 4.62 -10.00
CA ARG A 222 11.01 6.07 -10.05
C ARG A 222 10.23 6.46 -11.27
N THR A 223 9.54 7.59 -11.21
CA THR A 223 8.97 8.22 -12.40
C THR A 223 10.09 8.59 -13.38
N MET A 224 9.85 8.41 -14.67
CA MET A 224 10.86 8.69 -15.70
C MET A 224 11.20 10.17 -15.78
N ASP A 225 10.22 11.03 -15.56
CA ASP A 225 10.30 12.49 -15.66
C ASP A 225 10.65 13.18 -14.33
N GLY A 226 10.77 12.43 -13.21
CA GLY A 226 11.05 12.97 -11.89
C GLY A 226 9.84 13.63 -11.21
N SER A 227 8.63 13.46 -11.75
CA SER A 227 7.40 13.96 -11.13
C SER A 227 7.04 13.20 -9.86
N VAL A 228 6.36 13.86 -8.92
CA VAL A 228 5.93 13.27 -7.67
C VAL A 228 4.89 12.18 -7.93
N CYS A 229 5.02 11.07 -7.20
CA CYS A 229 4.11 9.94 -7.20
C CYS A 229 3.56 9.70 -5.79
N SER A 230 2.38 9.12 -5.69
CA SER A 230 1.81 8.62 -4.44
C SER A 230 1.21 7.23 -4.63
N GLN A 231 1.17 6.44 -3.55
CA GLN A 231 0.55 5.12 -3.51
C GLN A 231 -0.32 5.00 -2.26
N PHE A 232 -1.52 4.46 -2.44
CA PHE A 232 -2.34 3.95 -1.35
C PHE A 232 -2.75 2.53 -1.68
N GLU A 233 -2.82 1.69 -0.67
CA GLU A 233 -3.17 0.29 -0.84
C GLU A 233 -4.02 -0.23 0.29
N HIS A 234 -4.97 -1.08 -0.10
CA HIS A 234 -5.70 -1.95 0.82
C HIS A 234 -5.75 -3.38 0.32
N GLN A 235 -5.61 -4.31 1.26
CA GLN A 235 -5.96 -5.71 1.05
C GLN A 235 -7.45 -5.91 1.31
N LEU A 236 -8.09 -6.62 0.39
CA LEU A 236 -9.52 -6.83 0.37
C LEU A 236 -9.88 -8.32 0.43
N VAL A 237 -10.99 -8.62 1.08
CA VAL A 237 -11.71 -9.88 0.93
C VAL A 237 -13.01 -9.63 0.18
N ILE A 238 -13.25 -10.35 -0.88
CA ILE A 238 -14.52 -10.24 -1.62
C ILE A 238 -15.61 -11.00 -0.89
N ARG A 239 -16.67 -10.29 -0.53
CA ARG A 239 -17.87 -10.83 0.07
C ARG A 239 -19.04 -10.75 -0.90
N LYS A 240 -20.12 -11.45 -0.58
CA LYS A 240 -21.33 -11.48 -1.40
C LYS A 240 -21.85 -10.07 -1.75
N ASP A 241 -21.76 -9.15 -0.80
CA ASP A 241 -22.33 -7.80 -0.91
C ASP A 241 -21.29 -6.74 -1.34
N GLY A 242 -20.04 -7.13 -1.63
CA GLY A 242 -18.97 -6.24 -2.08
C GLY A 242 -17.60 -6.58 -1.48
N ALA A 243 -16.64 -5.69 -1.67
CA ALA A 243 -15.32 -5.84 -1.09
C ALA A 243 -15.32 -5.40 0.39
N GLU A 244 -14.74 -6.23 1.24
CA GLU A 244 -14.45 -5.91 2.64
C GLU A 244 -12.98 -5.52 2.75
N ILE A 245 -12.71 -4.30 3.26
CA ILE A 245 -11.34 -3.83 3.53
C ILE A 245 -10.90 -4.45 4.86
N ILE A 246 -9.86 -5.30 4.83
CA ILE A 246 -9.30 -5.90 6.03
C ILE A 246 -8.17 -5.09 6.65
N THR A 247 -7.52 -4.23 5.87
CA THR A 247 -6.44 -3.32 6.30
C THR A 247 -6.93 -1.90 6.56
N ASP A 248 -8.19 -1.75 6.94
CA ASP A 248 -8.80 -0.46 7.26
C ASP A 248 -8.29 0.05 8.61
N GLN A 249 -7.44 1.09 8.59
CA GLN A 249 -6.80 1.65 9.78
C GLN A 249 -7.81 2.23 10.78
N ASP A 250 -8.98 2.67 10.32
CA ASP A 250 -10.02 3.27 11.17
C ASP A 250 -10.72 2.23 12.08
N LYS A 251 -10.57 0.94 11.76
CA LYS A 251 -11.08 -0.16 12.59
C LYS A 251 -10.21 -0.50 13.79
N PHE A 252 -9.00 0.05 13.87
CA PHE A 252 -8.01 -0.30 14.88
C PHE A 252 -7.52 0.92 15.66
N SER A 253 -6.94 0.67 16.82
CA SER A 253 -6.36 1.72 17.66
C SER A 253 -5.08 1.22 18.34
N LEU A 254 -4.23 2.15 18.76
CA LEU A 254 -3.07 1.87 19.57
C LEU A 254 -3.49 1.64 21.02
N THR A 255 -3.00 0.57 21.64
CA THR A 255 -3.16 0.32 23.06
C THR A 255 -2.32 1.28 23.89
N GLU A 256 -2.57 1.37 25.21
CA GLU A 256 -1.73 2.17 26.10
C GLU A 256 -0.27 1.66 26.15
N GLU A 257 -0.07 0.36 25.97
CA GLU A 257 1.27 -0.25 25.88
C GLU A 257 1.97 0.14 24.59
N ASP A 258 1.26 0.15 23.46
CA ASP A 258 1.78 0.64 22.16
C ASP A 258 2.22 2.11 22.29
N LYS A 259 1.42 2.95 22.92
CA LYS A 259 1.76 4.37 23.16
C LYS A 259 2.99 4.52 24.06
N LYS A 260 3.15 3.66 25.06
CA LYS A 260 4.37 3.63 25.90
C LYS A 260 5.59 3.23 25.07
N PHE A 261 5.47 2.20 24.24
CA PHE A 261 6.55 1.78 23.34
C PHE A 261 6.96 2.94 22.41
N ILE A 262 6.00 3.60 21.76
CA ILE A 262 6.26 4.74 20.87
C ILE A 262 6.97 5.89 21.62
N LYS A 263 6.54 6.21 22.85
CA LYS A 263 7.18 7.24 23.66
C LYS A 263 8.63 6.91 24.03
N SER A 264 8.97 5.64 24.22
CA SER A 264 10.35 5.23 24.50
C SER A 264 11.28 5.37 23.28
N TYR A 265 10.71 5.64 22.11
CA TYR A 265 11.43 5.78 20.84
C TYR A 265 11.59 7.25 20.39
N LYS A 266 10.75 8.14 20.92
CA LYS A 266 10.84 9.60 20.71
C LYS A 266 11.93 10.22 21.57
#